data_66f538d75416da4c46e9ce0cad08db34
#
_entry.id   66f538d75416da4c46e9ce0cad08db34
#
_cell.length_a   1.000
_cell.length_b   1.000
_cell.length_c   1.000
_cell.angle_alpha   90.00
_cell.angle_beta   90.00
_cell.angle_gamma   90.00
#
_symmetry.space_group_name_H-M   'P 1'
#
loop_
_entity.id
_entity.type
_entity.pdbx_description
1 polymer ?
#
loop_
_entity_poly.entity_id
_entity_poly.type
_entity_poly.pdbx_seq_one_letter_code
_entity_poly.pdbx_strand_id
1 'polypeptide(L)'
;MEEAGLENMTENTKKEKVLSKEEIVAALNERHSPEKQKLLSAGRVAIAGLGGLGSNVAYALARIGVGHLHLIDFDVVDITNLNRQQYFMEHIGMYKTDALKSLLFKDQSISGYRYRLRKVTEENLTKLFCDEPIVCEAFDNPEAKAMLVNGILEHPEKKLVSATGMAGYGSSNTIRTQKLMKNFYLCGDRETAPTYGNGLMAPRVAICAAHEANMITRLILGGRRCVKTYRKDK
;
A
#
# COMPACT_ATOMS: atom_id res chain seq x y z
N MET A 1 -41.29 -39.91 6.50
CA MET A 1 -41.16 -39.57 5.11
C MET A 1 -40.99 -38.04 5.06
N GLU A 2 -39.83 -37.48 4.76
CA GLU A 2 -38.81 -37.75 3.78
C GLU A 2 -37.41 -37.37 4.34
N GLU A 3 -36.57 -38.37 4.50
CA GLU A 3 -35.15 -38.26 4.42
C GLU A 3 -34.77 -38.45 2.95
N ALA A 4 -34.28 -37.49 2.28
CA ALA A 4 -33.44 -37.67 1.06
C ALA A 4 -32.87 -36.33 0.60
N GLY A 5 -31.56 -36.21 0.54
CA GLY A 5 -30.92 -35.23 -0.33
C GLY A 5 -29.73 -34.48 0.19
N LEU A 6 -28.85 -35.08 1.00
CA LEU A 6 -27.50 -34.55 1.23
C LEU A 6 -26.45 -35.58 0.80
N GLU A 7 -26.45 -35.90 -0.48
CA GLU A 7 -25.33 -36.65 -1.05
C GLU A 7 -24.69 -35.88 -2.20
N ASN A 8 -23.34 -35.80 -2.12
CA ASN A 8 -22.43 -35.44 -3.21
C ASN A 8 -22.21 -33.94 -3.46
N MET A 9 -21.67 -33.22 -2.48
CA MET A 9 -20.64 -32.24 -2.81
C MET A 9 -19.30 -32.99 -2.91
N THR A 10 -18.97 -33.43 -4.10
CA THR A 10 -17.65 -33.98 -4.44
C THR A 10 -16.61 -32.90 -4.09
N GLU A 11 -15.77 -33.20 -3.10
CA GLU A 11 -14.52 -32.49 -2.83
C GLU A 11 -13.66 -32.50 -4.11
N ASN A 12 -13.81 -31.46 -4.90
CA ASN A 12 -12.90 -31.19 -6.00
C ASN A 12 -11.63 -30.56 -5.39
N THR A 13 -10.81 -31.37 -4.74
CA THR A 13 -9.47 -31.01 -4.27
C THR A 13 -8.60 -30.77 -5.51
N LYS A 14 -8.76 -29.58 -6.13
CA LYS A 14 -7.75 -29.09 -7.04
C LYS A 14 -6.45 -28.99 -6.21
N LYS A 15 -5.47 -29.86 -6.52
CA LYS A 15 -4.10 -29.66 -6.03
C LYS A 15 -3.74 -28.21 -6.34
N GLU A 16 -3.49 -27.40 -5.31
CA GLU A 16 -3.05 -26.03 -5.50
C GLU A 16 -1.79 -26.07 -6.38
N LYS A 17 -1.92 -25.61 -7.61
CA LYS A 17 -0.78 -25.49 -8.51
C LYS A 17 0.07 -24.34 -8.00
N VAL A 18 1.19 -24.64 -7.35
CA VAL A 18 2.19 -23.62 -6.98
C VAL A 18 2.87 -23.16 -8.26
N LEU A 19 2.62 -21.93 -8.65
CA LEU A 19 3.25 -21.32 -9.82
C LEU A 19 4.73 -21.01 -9.52
N SER A 20 5.60 -21.22 -10.50
CA SER A 20 7.00 -20.79 -10.40
C SER A 20 7.11 -19.26 -10.51
N LYS A 21 8.21 -18.73 -10.01
CA LYS A 21 8.52 -17.29 -10.17
C LYS A 21 8.58 -16.90 -11.65
N GLU A 22 9.12 -17.75 -12.47
CA GLU A 22 9.27 -17.57 -13.92
C GLU A 22 7.90 -17.49 -14.61
N GLU A 23 6.96 -18.36 -14.26
CA GLU A 23 5.57 -18.33 -14.78
C GLU A 23 4.88 -17.01 -14.42
N ILE A 24 5.04 -16.54 -13.17
CA ILE A 24 4.44 -15.28 -12.72
C ILE A 24 5.08 -14.09 -13.46
N VAL A 25 6.40 -14.06 -13.59
CA VAL A 25 7.12 -12.97 -14.31
C VAL A 25 6.72 -12.97 -15.79
N ALA A 26 6.57 -14.12 -16.41
CA ALA A 26 6.11 -14.23 -17.82
C ALA A 26 4.70 -13.63 -17.98
N ALA A 27 3.77 -13.95 -17.09
CA ALA A 27 2.42 -13.38 -17.10
C ALA A 27 2.40 -11.86 -16.89
N LEU A 28 3.26 -11.34 -16.00
CA LEU A 28 3.40 -9.90 -15.80
C LEU A 28 4.03 -9.20 -17.02
N ASN A 29 5.03 -9.81 -17.65
CA ASN A 29 5.63 -9.31 -18.89
C ASN A 29 4.61 -9.16 -20.01
N GLU A 30 3.72 -10.12 -20.14
CA GLU A 30 2.62 -10.09 -21.13
C GLU A 30 1.68 -8.88 -20.89
N ARG A 31 1.42 -8.53 -19.62
CA ARG A 31 0.53 -7.42 -19.25
C ARG A 31 1.21 -6.05 -19.25
N HIS A 32 2.46 -5.98 -18.84
CA HIS A 32 3.15 -4.69 -18.59
C HIS A 32 4.19 -4.33 -19.64
N SER A 33 4.60 -5.23 -20.49
CA SER A 33 5.82 -5.33 -21.28
C SER A 33 7.08 -5.67 -20.45
N PRO A 34 8.05 -6.39 -21.04
CA PRO A 34 9.29 -6.79 -20.34
C PRO A 34 10.08 -5.61 -19.78
N GLU A 35 10.13 -4.49 -20.52
CA GLU A 35 10.87 -3.28 -20.12
C GLU A 35 10.28 -2.65 -18.87
N LYS A 36 8.95 -2.51 -18.81
CA LYS A 36 8.26 -1.97 -17.62
C LYS A 36 8.37 -2.92 -16.44
N GLN A 37 8.21 -4.22 -16.67
CA GLN A 37 8.32 -5.21 -15.61
C GLN A 37 9.73 -5.27 -15.04
N LYS A 38 10.77 -5.10 -15.85
CA LYS A 38 12.15 -4.98 -15.39
C LYS A 38 12.34 -3.78 -14.44
N LEU A 39 11.75 -2.63 -14.76
CA LEU A 39 11.78 -1.45 -13.88
C LEU A 39 11.02 -1.69 -12.58
N LEU A 40 9.83 -2.28 -12.65
CA LEU A 40 9.04 -2.62 -11.46
C LEU A 40 9.78 -3.60 -10.55
N SER A 41 10.36 -4.66 -11.12
CA SER A 41 11.14 -5.65 -10.38
C SER A 41 12.41 -5.09 -9.73
N ALA A 42 12.99 -4.03 -10.27
CA ALA A 42 14.10 -3.30 -9.68
C ALA A 42 13.64 -2.23 -8.66
N GLY A 43 12.34 -1.91 -8.62
CA GLY A 43 11.78 -0.89 -7.74
C GLY A 43 11.97 -1.23 -6.27
N ARG A 44 12.35 -0.20 -5.46
CA ARG A 44 12.54 -0.30 -4.01
C ARG A 44 11.68 0.74 -3.32
N VAL A 45 10.78 0.30 -2.46
CA VAL A 45 9.78 1.15 -1.79
C VAL A 45 9.70 0.78 -0.31
N ALA A 46 9.81 1.77 0.57
CA ALA A 46 9.44 1.60 1.96
C ALA A 46 7.99 2.04 2.18
N ILE A 47 7.24 1.31 2.98
CA ILE A 47 5.89 1.64 3.40
C ILE A 47 5.88 1.72 4.92
N ALA A 48 5.68 2.91 5.44
CA ALA A 48 5.64 3.21 6.85
C ALA A 48 4.18 3.30 7.33
N GLY A 49 3.77 2.35 8.16
CA GLY A 49 2.38 2.10 8.54
C GLY A 49 1.70 1.10 7.61
N LEU A 50 1.12 0.05 8.18
CA LEU A 50 0.44 -1.02 7.45
C LEU A 50 -1.07 -1.07 7.81
N GLY A 51 -1.63 0.10 8.10
CA GLY A 51 -3.05 0.30 8.34
C GLY A 51 -3.90 0.32 7.06
N GLY A 52 -4.95 1.13 7.05
CA GLY A 52 -5.89 1.24 5.92
C GLY A 52 -5.24 1.65 4.60
N LEU A 53 -4.29 2.58 4.64
CA LEU A 53 -3.53 2.98 3.45
C LEU A 53 -2.44 1.96 3.12
N GLY A 54 -1.50 1.75 4.04
CA GLY A 54 -0.29 0.99 3.76
C GLY A 54 -0.53 -0.47 3.40
N SER A 55 -1.51 -1.16 4.00
CA SER A 55 -1.85 -2.54 3.62
C SER A 55 -2.38 -2.62 2.19
N ASN A 56 -3.24 -1.68 1.78
CA ASN A 56 -3.75 -1.59 0.41
C ASN A 56 -2.65 -1.22 -0.60
N VAL A 57 -1.76 -0.27 -0.26
CA VAL A 57 -0.61 0.12 -1.10
C VAL A 57 0.33 -1.06 -1.29
N ALA A 58 0.70 -1.75 -0.21
CA ALA A 58 1.59 -2.90 -0.25
C ALA A 58 1.04 -4.01 -1.17
N TYR A 59 -0.25 -4.32 -1.02
CA TYR A 59 -0.94 -5.31 -1.84
C TYR A 59 -0.96 -4.93 -3.32
N ALA A 60 -1.30 -3.67 -3.62
CA ALA A 60 -1.31 -3.17 -5.00
C ALA A 60 0.08 -3.23 -5.66
N LEU A 61 1.13 -2.80 -4.94
CA LEU A 61 2.51 -2.80 -5.46
C LEU A 61 3.06 -4.22 -5.61
N ALA A 62 2.73 -5.13 -4.70
CA ALA A 62 3.10 -6.54 -4.79
C ALA A 62 2.50 -7.17 -6.05
N ARG A 63 1.20 -6.95 -6.31
CA ARG A 63 0.49 -7.53 -7.48
C ARG A 63 1.05 -7.10 -8.82
N ILE A 64 1.58 -5.91 -8.93
CA ILE A 64 2.23 -5.45 -10.17
C ILE A 64 3.71 -5.84 -10.25
N GLY A 65 4.22 -6.61 -9.28
CA GLY A 65 5.58 -7.14 -9.29
C GLY A 65 6.67 -6.13 -8.93
N VAL A 66 6.39 -5.18 -8.02
CA VAL A 66 7.46 -4.34 -7.45
C VAL A 66 8.41 -5.22 -6.66
N GLY A 67 9.70 -5.17 -7.01
CA GLY A 67 10.69 -6.16 -6.56
C GLY A 67 11.09 -6.07 -5.10
N HIS A 68 11.07 -4.89 -4.49
CA HIS A 68 11.49 -4.73 -3.10
C HIS A 68 10.51 -3.83 -2.34
N LEU A 69 9.83 -4.41 -1.36
CA LEU A 69 8.99 -3.70 -0.41
C LEU A 69 9.59 -3.82 0.99
N HIS A 70 9.81 -2.69 1.64
CA HIS A 70 10.20 -2.60 3.04
C HIS A 70 8.99 -2.17 3.85
N LEU A 71 8.40 -3.10 4.58
CA LEU A 71 7.12 -2.98 5.26
C LEU A 71 7.36 -2.78 6.76
N ILE A 72 6.93 -1.64 7.30
CA ILE A 72 7.27 -1.20 8.66
C ILE A 72 6.00 -0.87 9.42
N ASP A 73 5.76 -1.57 10.52
CA ASP A 73 4.68 -1.32 11.46
C ASP A 73 5.04 -1.94 12.82
N PHE A 74 4.36 -1.53 13.89
CA PHE A 74 4.54 -2.10 15.23
C PHE A 74 3.23 -2.54 15.87
N ASP A 75 2.09 -2.29 15.22
CA ASP A 75 0.76 -2.61 15.72
C ASP A 75 0.37 -4.06 15.46
N VAL A 76 -0.65 -4.49 16.19
CA VAL A 76 -1.38 -5.73 15.95
C VAL A 76 -2.67 -5.44 15.17
N VAL A 77 -3.20 -6.48 14.52
CA VAL A 77 -4.50 -6.41 13.85
C VAL A 77 -5.61 -6.45 14.88
N ASP A 78 -6.50 -5.48 14.83
CA ASP A 78 -7.69 -5.37 15.67
C ASP A 78 -8.96 -5.54 14.82
N ILE A 79 -10.06 -5.98 15.45
CA ILE A 79 -11.33 -6.19 14.76
C ILE A 79 -11.84 -4.93 14.07
N THR A 80 -11.59 -3.75 14.63
CA THR A 80 -11.97 -2.46 14.04
C THR A 80 -11.18 -2.10 12.80
N ASN A 81 -10.11 -2.83 12.51
CA ASN A 81 -9.27 -2.64 11.33
C ASN A 81 -9.88 -3.28 10.08
N LEU A 82 -10.68 -4.34 10.24
CA LEU A 82 -11.19 -5.17 9.15
C LEU A 82 -12.11 -4.40 8.19
N ASN A 83 -12.68 -3.28 8.63
CA ASN A 83 -13.54 -2.44 7.81
C ASN A 83 -12.83 -1.72 6.65
N ARG A 84 -11.45 -1.68 6.65
CA ARG A 84 -10.69 -0.91 5.64
C ARG A 84 -9.26 -1.37 5.38
N GLN A 85 -8.76 -2.34 6.16
CA GLN A 85 -7.41 -2.91 6.01
C GLN A 85 -7.48 -4.27 5.30
N GLN A 86 -6.39 -4.75 4.72
CA GLN A 86 -6.33 -5.99 3.95
C GLN A 86 -6.27 -7.26 4.81
N TYR A 87 -6.66 -7.17 6.06
CA TYR A 87 -6.63 -8.30 7.01
C TYR A 87 -7.98 -9.00 7.09
N PHE A 88 -7.95 -10.28 7.48
CA PHE A 88 -9.12 -11.12 7.70
C PHE A 88 -9.25 -11.48 9.18
N MET A 89 -10.36 -12.12 9.56
CA MET A 89 -10.65 -12.50 10.95
C MET A 89 -9.53 -13.38 11.55
N GLU A 90 -8.92 -14.25 10.76
CA GLU A 90 -7.82 -15.13 11.16
C GLU A 90 -6.54 -14.37 11.57
N HIS A 91 -6.42 -13.10 11.19
CA HIS A 91 -5.25 -12.26 11.51
C HIS A 91 -5.41 -11.45 12.79
N ILE A 92 -6.59 -11.43 13.43
CA ILE A 92 -6.82 -10.66 14.65
C ILE A 92 -5.82 -11.09 15.74
N GLY A 93 -5.14 -10.11 16.34
CA GLY A 93 -4.10 -10.33 17.35
C GLY A 93 -2.70 -10.59 16.81
N MET A 94 -2.53 -10.81 15.49
CA MET A 94 -1.22 -10.92 14.87
C MET A 94 -0.60 -9.53 14.67
N TYR A 95 0.72 -9.43 14.69
CA TYR A 95 1.38 -8.21 14.22
C TYR A 95 1.04 -7.95 12.76
N LYS A 96 0.75 -6.69 12.41
CA LYS A 96 0.39 -6.30 11.03
C LYS A 96 1.46 -6.70 10.01
N THR A 97 2.73 -6.67 10.40
CA THR A 97 3.85 -7.16 9.57
C THR A 97 3.74 -8.64 9.25
N ASP A 98 3.39 -9.48 10.23
CA ASP A 98 3.28 -10.93 10.04
C ASP A 98 2.01 -11.30 9.28
N ALA A 99 0.89 -10.65 9.60
CA ALA A 99 -0.37 -10.81 8.88
C ALA A 99 -0.21 -10.44 7.40
N LEU A 100 0.39 -9.29 7.10
CA LEU A 100 0.61 -8.87 5.72
C LEU A 100 1.62 -9.76 4.99
N LYS A 101 2.64 -10.26 5.70
CA LYS A 101 3.58 -11.24 5.16
C LYS A 101 2.86 -12.50 4.68
N SER A 102 1.94 -13.05 5.49
CA SER A 102 1.17 -14.26 5.11
C SER A 102 0.31 -14.03 3.88
N LEU A 103 -0.32 -12.85 3.77
CA LEU A 103 -1.15 -12.46 2.63
C LEU A 103 -0.34 -12.30 1.35
N LEU A 104 0.76 -11.54 1.40
CA LEU A 104 1.60 -11.29 0.23
C LEU A 104 2.33 -12.56 -0.24
N PHE A 105 2.64 -13.48 0.67
CA PHE A 105 3.23 -14.76 0.31
C PHE A 105 2.24 -15.67 -0.44
N LYS A 106 0.97 -15.68 -0.03
CA LYS A 106 -0.10 -16.43 -0.71
C LYS A 106 -0.40 -15.86 -2.09
N ASP A 107 -0.29 -14.54 -2.27
CA ASP A 107 -0.75 -13.86 -3.47
C ASP A 107 0.27 -13.89 -4.61
N GLN A 108 1.54 -13.63 -4.38
CA GLN A 108 2.62 -13.75 -5.39
C GLN A 108 3.98 -13.30 -4.81
N SER A 109 4.76 -14.19 -4.25
CA SER A 109 6.08 -13.80 -3.76
C SER A 109 7.14 -13.81 -4.87
N ILE A 110 7.15 -12.78 -5.73
CA ILE A 110 8.26 -12.60 -6.70
C ILE A 110 9.48 -11.94 -6.04
N SER A 111 9.35 -11.42 -4.79
CA SER A 111 10.13 -10.27 -4.35
C SER A 111 10.80 -10.44 -3.00
N GLY A 112 11.93 -9.77 -2.84
CA GLY A 112 12.63 -9.62 -1.57
C GLY A 112 11.90 -8.63 -0.64
N TYR A 113 10.82 -9.07 -0.01
CA TYR A 113 10.13 -8.26 0.97
C TYR A 113 10.86 -8.26 2.30
N ARG A 114 11.06 -7.08 2.87
CA ARG A 114 11.64 -6.87 4.21
C ARG A 114 10.53 -6.41 5.15
N TYR A 115 10.36 -7.10 6.27
CA TYR A 115 9.38 -6.76 7.30
C TYR A 115 10.10 -6.26 8.54
N ARG A 116 9.63 -5.16 9.14
CA ARG A 116 10.19 -4.58 10.36
C ARG A 116 9.10 -4.30 11.37
N LEU A 117 9.07 -5.11 12.42
CA LEU A 117 8.28 -4.84 13.61
C LEU A 117 8.99 -3.74 14.42
N ARG A 118 8.69 -2.48 14.09
CA ARG A 118 9.36 -1.33 14.71
C ARG A 118 8.54 -0.06 14.61
N LYS A 119 8.51 0.69 15.72
CA LYS A 119 8.04 2.08 15.71
C LYS A 119 9.09 2.97 15.05
N VAL A 120 8.69 3.81 14.10
CA VAL A 120 9.55 4.82 13.48
C VAL A 120 9.68 6.00 14.43
N THR A 121 10.91 6.47 14.64
CA THR A 121 11.26 7.63 15.48
C THR A 121 12.27 8.50 14.74
N GLU A 122 12.46 9.74 15.17
CA GLU A 122 13.49 10.65 14.62
C GLU A 122 14.87 10.00 14.65
N GLU A 123 15.22 9.30 15.74
CA GLU A 123 16.53 8.67 15.93
C GLU A 123 16.81 7.50 14.97
N ASN A 124 15.77 6.78 14.54
CA ASN A 124 15.94 5.59 13.69
C ASN A 124 15.58 5.82 12.23
N LEU A 125 14.92 6.91 11.88
CA LEU A 125 14.37 7.21 10.56
C LEU A 125 15.43 7.11 9.47
N THR A 126 16.53 7.84 9.58
CA THR A 126 17.59 7.88 8.57
C THR A 126 18.16 6.50 8.28
N LYS A 127 18.43 5.71 9.33
CA LYS A 127 18.95 4.35 9.19
C LYS A 127 17.90 3.39 8.62
N LEU A 128 16.64 3.55 9.04
CA LEU A 128 15.55 2.66 8.66
C LEU A 128 15.21 2.76 7.18
N PHE A 129 15.26 3.97 6.64
CA PHE A 129 14.91 4.26 5.24
C PHE A 129 16.13 4.48 4.31
N CYS A 130 17.34 4.07 4.72
CA CYS A 130 18.56 4.35 3.96
C CYS A 130 18.56 3.75 2.54
N ASP A 131 17.97 2.55 2.37
CA ASP A 131 18.05 1.76 1.14
C ASP A 131 16.95 2.07 0.11
N GLU A 132 15.85 2.71 0.52
CA GLU A 132 14.69 2.91 -0.34
C GLU A 132 14.64 4.33 -0.90
N PRO A 133 14.67 4.49 -2.25
CA PRO A 133 14.57 5.80 -2.89
C PRO A 133 13.14 6.36 -2.86
N ILE A 134 12.13 5.52 -2.57
CA ILE A 134 10.73 5.91 -2.48
C ILE A 134 10.19 5.50 -1.12
N VAL A 135 9.60 6.45 -0.40
CA VAL A 135 8.94 6.22 0.89
C VAL A 135 7.45 6.56 0.74
N CYS A 136 6.60 5.61 1.12
CA CYS A 136 5.16 5.79 1.30
C CYS A 136 4.90 6.01 2.78
N GLU A 137 4.38 7.16 3.14
CA GLU A 137 3.95 7.51 4.48
C GLU A 137 2.45 7.20 4.62
N ALA A 138 2.10 6.27 5.51
CA ALA A 138 0.75 5.75 5.69
C ALA A 138 0.31 5.70 7.17
N PHE A 139 0.84 6.58 8.01
CA PHE A 139 0.44 6.70 9.41
C PHE A 139 -0.93 7.39 9.55
N ASP A 140 -1.64 7.08 10.59
CA ASP A 140 -2.89 7.72 10.99
C ASP A 140 -2.68 8.81 12.05
N ASN A 141 -1.61 8.71 12.85
CA ASN A 141 -1.26 9.71 13.86
C ASN A 141 -0.61 10.94 13.21
N PRO A 142 -1.16 12.16 13.40
CA PRO A 142 -0.66 13.38 12.76
C PRO A 142 0.79 13.76 13.14
N GLU A 143 1.19 13.50 14.38
CA GLU A 143 2.54 13.83 14.87
C GLU A 143 3.58 12.88 14.23
N ALA A 144 3.29 11.57 14.22
CA ALA A 144 4.14 10.58 13.57
C ALA A 144 4.24 10.84 12.05
N LYS A 145 3.12 11.23 11.41
CA LYS A 145 3.10 11.66 10.01
C LYS A 145 4.01 12.86 9.79
N ALA A 146 3.87 13.92 10.58
CA ALA A 146 4.68 15.12 10.45
C ALA A 146 6.17 14.81 10.66
N MET A 147 6.51 14.03 11.67
CA MET A 147 7.88 13.57 11.95
C MET A 147 8.49 12.85 10.74
N LEU A 148 7.79 11.85 10.19
CA LEU A 148 8.29 11.10 9.04
C LEU A 148 8.43 11.96 7.79
N VAL A 149 7.42 12.81 7.50
CA VAL A 149 7.44 13.73 6.35
C VAL A 149 8.63 14.67 6.44
N ASN A 150 8.82 15.34 7.58
CA ASN A 150 9.92 16.26 7.78
C ASN A 150 11.28 15.57 7.63
N GLY A 151 11.47 14.42 8.30
CA GLY A 151 12.74 13.70 8.24
C GLY A 151 13.08 13.17 6.84
N ILE A 152 12.09 12.68 6.08
CA ILE A 152 12.36 12.24 4.69
C ILE A 152 12.64 13.42 3.75
N LEU A 153 12.03 14.59 3.98
CA LEU A 153 12.28 15.78 3.15
C LEU A 153 13.69 16.37 3.31
N GLU A 154 14.40 16.04 4.39
CA GLU A 154 15.84 16.35 4.55
C GLU A 154 16.73 15.59 3.57
N HIS A 155 16.18 14.54 2.91
CA HIS A 155 16.86 13.69 1.94
C HIS A 155 16.35 13.99 0.51
N PRO A 156 16.92 14.97 -0.22
CA PRO A 156 16.38 15.43 -1.50
C PRO A 156 16.44 14.38 -2.63
N GLU A 157 17.25 13.33 -2.47
CA GLU A 157 17.31 12.19 -3.38
C GLU A 157 16.11 11.24 -3.25
N LYS A 158 15.43 11.22 -2.09
CA LYS A 158 14.26 10.38 -1.83
C LYS A 158 12.98 11.02 -2.39
N LYS A 159 12.03 10.18 -2.75
CA LYS A 159 10.68 10.57 -3.13
C LYS A 159 9.72 10.16 -2.02
N LEU A 160 8.88 11.08 -1.62
CA LEU A 160 7.87 10.88 -0.59
C LEU A 160 6.48 10.92 -1.21
N VAL A 161 5.68 9.89 -0.92
CA VAL A 161 4.25 9.84 -1.22
C VAL A 161 3.52 9.69 0.12
N SER A 162 2.56 10.54 0.39
CA SER A 162 1.78 10.57 1.63
C SER A 162 0.32 10.83 1.32
N ALA A 163 -0.56 10.61 2.28
CA ALA A 163 -1.99 10.84 2.11
C ALA A 163 -2.64 11.58 3.27
N THR A 164 -3.66 12.38 2.95
CA THR A 164 -4.50 13.06 3.94
C THR A 164 -5.87 13.39 3.33
N GLY A 165 -6.92 13.30 4.16
CA GLY A 165 -8.29 13.56 3.70
C GLY A 165 -8.88 12.41 2.89
N MET A 166 -9.43 11.42 3.59
CA MET A 166 -10.13 10.28 2.99
C MET A 166 -11.27 9.77 3.87
N ALA A 167 -11.66 10.51 4.90
CA ALA A 167 -12.73 10.11 5.78
C ALA A 167 -14.11 10.22 5.14
N GLY A 168 -15.05 9.45 5.68
CA GLY A 168 -16.45 9.48 5.25
C GLY A 168 -16.71 8.82 3.91
N TYR A 169 -17.79 9.25 3.28
CA TYR A 169 -18.34 8.68 2.04
C TYR A 169 -18.61 9.73 0.95
N GLY A 170 -17.97 10.89 1.06
CA GLY A 170 -18.07 11.95 0.06
C GLY A 170 -17.56 11.51 -1.32
N SER A 171 -17.72 12.37 -2.32
CA SER A 171 -17.35 12.07 -3.71
C SER A 171 -15.90 11.57 -3.82
N SER A 172 -15.70 10.46 -4.52
CA SER A 172 -14.37 9.94 -4.85
C SER A 172 -13.56 10.90 -5.72
N ASN A 173 -14.21 11.75 -6.50
CA ASN A 173 -13.58 12.72 -7.40
C ASN A 173 -12.84 13.85 -6.66
N THR A 174 -13.06 14.00 -5.36
CA THR A 174 -12.30 14.95 -4.54
C THR A 174 -10.92 14.43 -4.16
N ILE A 175 -10.71 13.11 -4.16
CA ILE A 175 -9.40 12.49 -3.89
C ILE A 175 -8.49 12.70 -5.10
N ARG A 176 -7.35 13.35 -4.88
CA ARG A 176 -6.41 13.74 -5.94
C ARG A 176 -4.99 13.48 -5.51
N THR A 177 -4.11 13.26 -6.47
CA THR A 177 -2.66 13.28 -6.26
C THR A 177 -2.11 14.64 -6.66
N GLN A 178 -1.45 15.31 -5.73
CA GLN A 178 -0.84 16.62 -5.93
C GLN A 178 0.66 16.55 -5.69
N LYS A 179 1.44 17.20 -6.54
CA LYS A 179 2.87 17.41 -6.29
C LYS A 179 3.03 18.70 -5.49
N LEU A 180 3.43 18.59 -4.24
CA LEU A 180 3.63 19.75 -3.36
C LEU A 180 5.03 20.34 -3.48
N MET A 181 6.06 19.47 -3.61
CA MET A 181 7.46 19.87 -3.77
C MET A 181 8.14 19.02 -4.84
N LYS A 182 9.41 19.29 -5.13
CA LYS A 182 10.17 18.54 -6.14
C LYS A 182 10.12 17.02 -5.96
N ASN A 183 10.08 16.56 -4.73
CA ASN A 183 10.14 15.16 -4.33
C ASN A 183 8.98 14.71 -3.42
N PHE A 184 7.97 15.55 -3.18
CA PHE A 184 6.84 15.26 -2.31
C PHE A 184 5.51 15.28 -3.06
N TYR A 185 4.75 14.20 -2.92
CA TYR A 185 3.43 13.97 -3.52
C TYR A 185 2.42 13.66 -2.42
N LEU A 186 1.27 14.33 -2.44
CA LEU A 186 0.21 14.17 -1.47
C LEU A 186 -1.07 13.67 -2.15
N CYS A 187 -1.65 12.59 -1.63
CA CYS A 187 -2.90 11.99 -2.07
C CYS A 187 -4.03 12.31 -1.08
N GLY A 188 -5.25 12.46 -1.57
CA GLY A 188 -6.42 12.74 -0.74
C GLY A 188 -7.14 14.02 -1.12
N ASP A 189 -8.20 14.36 -0.36
CA ASP A 189 -8.96 15.59 -0.56
C ASP A 189 -8.41 16.77 0.27
N ARG A 190 -7.57 16.49 1.29
CA ARG A 190 -6.94 17.46 2.22
C ARG A 190 -7.91 18.20 3.15
N GLU A 191 -9.15 17.79 3.18
CA GLU A 191 -10.24 18.46 3.91
C GLU A 191 -10.86 17.55 4.95
N THR A 192 -11.12 16.28 4.61
CA THR A 192 -11.85 15.37 5.48
C THR A 192 -10.95 14.73 6.51
N ALA A 193 -11.34 14.83 7.77
CA ALA A 193 -10.72 14.11 8.90
C ALA A 193 -11.74 13.13 9.50
N PRO A 194 -11.28 12.02 10.11
CA PRO A 194 -12.17 11.11 10.80
C PRO A 194 -12.76 11.79 12.04
N THR A 195 -14.09 11.73 12.14
CA THR A 195 -14.87 12.21 13.28
C THR A 195 -15.93 11.18 13.65
N TYR A 196 -16.62 11.36 14.78
CA TYR A 196 -17.75 10.51 15.14
C TYR A 196 -18.82 10.55 14.04
N GLY A 197 -19.23 9.37 13.56
CA GLY A 197 -20.21 9.25 12.46
C GLY A 197 -19.64 9.50 11.05
N ASN A 198 -18.40 9.97 10.93
CA ASN A 198 -17.71 10.19 9.64
C ASN A 198 -16.31 9.57 9.69
N GLY A 199 -16.24 8.27 9.99
CA GLY A 199 -14.99 7.52 10.14
C GLY A 199 -14.33 7.16 8.82
N LEU A 200 -13.24 6.43 8.91
CA LEU A 200 -12.56 5.85 7.76
C LEU A 200 -13.34 4.64 7.24
N MET A 201 -13.69 4.64 5.96
CA MET A 201 -14.44 3.59 5.28
C MET A 201 -13.65 3.02 4.11
N ALA A 202 -13.75 1.71 3.90
CA ALA A 202 -12.99 0.99 2.88
C ALA A 202 -12.99 1.66 1.50
N PRO A 203 -14.13 2.11 0.91
CA PRO A 203 -14.11 2.63 -0.45
C PRO A 203 -13.20 3.85 -0.62
N ARG A 204 -13.33 4.86 0.22
CA ARG A 204 -12.50 6.07 0.12
C ARG A 204 -11.05 5.84 0.50
N VAL A 205 -10.82 5.00 1.52
CA VAL A 205 -9.46 4.59 1.92
C VAL A 205 -8.78 3.84 0.78
N ALA A 206 -9.46 2.89 0.12
CA ALA A 206 -8.94 2.15 -1.01
C ALA A 206 -8.64 3.05 -2.22
N ILE A 207 -9.51 4.01 -2.54
CA ILE A 207 -9.27 4.98 -3.62
C ILE A 207 -8.02 5.81 -3.31
N CYS A 208 -7.89 6.32 -2.08
CA CYS A 208 -6.73 7.11 -1.69
C CYS A 208 -5.43 6.27 -1.74
N ALA A 209 -5.45 5.05 -1.23
CA ALA A 209 -4.33 4.11 -1.33
C ALA A 209 -3.98 3.77 -2.79
N ALA A 210 -4.99 3.64 -3.68
CA ALA A 210 -4.76 3.44 -5.10
C ALA A 210 -4.07 4.65 -5.76
N HIS A 211 -4.38 5.87 -5.33
CA HIS A 211 -3.66 7.08 -5.75
C HIS A 211 -2.19 7.04 -5.33
N GLU A 212 -1.90 6.63 -4.08
CA GLU A 212 -0.52 6.47 -3.60
C GLU A 212 0.23 5.39 -4.39
N ALA A 213 -0.34 4.18 -4.50
CA ALA A 213 0.25 3.07 -5.24
C ALA A 213 0.52 3.43 -6.71
N ASN A 214 -0.44 4.10 -7.38
CA ASN A 214 -0.26 4.57 -8.75
C ASN A 214 0.84 5.63 -8.86
N MET A 215 0.93 6.56 -7.90
CA MET A 215 1.99 7.56 -7.90
C MET A 215 3.37 6.91 -7.72
N ILE A 216 3.49 5.95 -6.80
CA ILE A 216 4.71 5.16 -6.58
C ILE A 216 5.09 4.40 -7.87
N THR A 217 4.14 3.72 -8.50
CA THR A 217 4.33 3.03 -9.78
C THR A 217 4.89 3.97 -10.85
N ARG A 218 4.34 5.18 -10.95
CA ARG A 218 4.81 6.21 -11.91
C ARG A 218 6.22 6.70 -11.59
N LEU A 219 6.58 6.81 -10.31
CA LEU A 219 7.94 7.17 -9.90
C LEU A 219 8.96 6.08 -10.28
N ILE A 220 8.60 4.81 -10.10
CA ILE A 220 9.44 3.67 -10.52
C ILE A 220 9.63 3.65 -12.04
N LEU A 221 8.55 3.85 -12.80
CA LEU A 221 8.57 3.81 -14.27
C LEU A 221 9.13 5.07 -14.93
N GLY A 222 9.59 6.07 -14.15
CA GLY A 222 10.17 7.30 -14.69
C GLY A 222 9.17 8.24 -15.38
N GLY A 223 7.88 8.13 -15.03
CA GLY A 223 6.79 8.93 -15.60
C GLY A 223 6.95 10.42 -15.38
N ARG A 224 7.52 11.14 -16.38
CA ARG A 224 7.79 12.58 -16.31
C ARG A 224 6.56 13.48 -16.49
N ARG A 225 5.41 12.94 -16.90
CA ARG A 225 4.17 13.72 -17.07
C ARG A 225 3.22 13.46 -15.92
N CYS A 226 3.27 14.29 -14.92
CA CYS A 226 2.25 14.29 -13.89
C CYS A 226 1.78 15.67 -13.54
N VAL A 227 0.46 15.75 -13.56
CA VAL A 227 -0.37 16.77 -12.92
C VAL A 227 -0.21 18.14 -13.56
N LYS A 228 -1.14 18.45 -14.48
CA LYS A 228 -1.52 19.85 -14.72
C LYS A 228 -1.80 20.44 -13.32
N THR A 229 -0.98 21.37 -12.89
CA THR A 229 -1.33 22.27 -11.81
C THR A 229 -2.61 22.97 -12.27
N TYR A 230 -3.74 22.58 -11.72
CA TYR A 230 -4.94 23.40 -11.84
C TYR A 230 -4.61 24.72 -11.11
N ARG A 231 -4.21 25.73 -11.89
CA ARG A 231 -4.34 27.10 -11.42
C ARG A 231 -5.81 27.29 -11.14
N LYS A 232 -6.16 27.68 -9.92
CA LYS A 232 -7.45 28.29 -9.64
C LYS A 232 -7.44 29.59 -10.47
N ASP A 233 -8.12 29.56 -11.57
CA ASP A 233 -8.54 30.80 -12.18
C ASP A 233 -9.50 31.46 -11.20
N LYS A 234 -9.21 32.74 -10.90
CA LYS A 234 -9.90 33.59 -9.93
C LYS A 234 -11.36 33.80 -10.28
#